data_19a5f9339cfef62ec7002ba6b203fe2f
#
_entry.id   19a5f9339cfef62ec7002ba6b203fe2f
#
_cell.length_a   1.000
_cell.length_b   1.000
_cell.length_c   1.000
_cell.angle_alpha   90.00
_cell.angle_beta   90.00
_cell.angle_gamma   90.00
#
_symmetry.space_group_name_H-M   'P 1'
#
loop_
_entity.id
_entity.type
_entity.pdbx_description
1 polymer ?
#
loop_
_entity_poly.entity_id
_entity_poly.type
_entity_poly.pdbx_seq_one_letter_code
_entity_poly.pdbx_strand_id
1 'polypeptide(L)'
;MRWREILISIFLFFSIVAEADVKKDSLFNWSASATLTSNYIWRGLYVAGPSLQADATVSYAGLFANMWWNVGATDWAFSGFNPEVDITLGYSRWGLTVLYMHMFYFDKYSDGTPSRFFDFRNHLKGGTTGEWRISYRVSDRIPLSCLVAMRTFGRDGYEVNGKLKRAYSTYIELGYDFDLGENWMLAARVGVTPAKSLYTGYRGDFAVTLVGLKLNKNWVLGNDTKDAKRVGRLNAFAHVMLQPWDVNKNNLILPITEAQGQKLSLAVGCSYKI
;
A
#
# COMPACT_ATOMS: atom_id res chain seq x y z
N MET A 1 24.03 6.37 2.78
CA MET A 1 23.57 5.76 4.04
C MET A 1 23.77 4.25 3.92
N ARG A 2 24.48 3.62 4.82
CA ARG A 2 24.81 2.19 4.76
C ARG A 2 23.60 1.37 5.17
N TRP A 3 23.26 0.32 4.44
CA TRP A 3 22.10 -0.57 4.69
C TRP A 3 22.05 -1.10 6.13
N ARG A 4 23.20 -1.31 6.76
CA ARG A 4 23.31 -1.71 8.17
C ARG A 4 22.69 -0.68 9.14
N GLU A 5 22.82 0.62 8.85
CA GLU A 5 22.26 1.69 9.70
C GLU A 5 20.75 1.77 9.59
N ILE A 6 20.20 1.48 8.40
CA ILE A 6 18.74 1.39 8.17
C ILE A 6 18.17 0.20 8.93
N LEU A 7 18.80 -0.99 8.82
CA LEU A 7 18.35 -2.19 9.53
C LEU A 7 18.46 -2.04 11.05
N ILE A 8 19.51 -1.42 11.54
CA ILE A 8 19.69 -1.13 12.99
C ILE A 8 18.63 -0.14 13.46
N SER A 9 18.34 0.92 12.69
CA SER A 9 17.30 1.90 13.03
C SER A 9 15.91 1.27 13.03
N ILE A 10 15.62 0.37 12.11
CA ILE A 10 14.38 -0.42 12.08
C ILE A 10 14.29 -1.31 13.32
N PHE A 11 15.36 -2.03 13.65
CA PHE A 11 15.39 -2.93 14.82
C PHE A 11 15.26 -2.16 16.14
N LEU A 12 15.93 -1.02 16.27
CA LEU A 12 15.83 -0.13 17.44
C LEU A 12 14.43 0.48 17.56
N PHE A 13 13.79 0.86 16.45
CA PHE A 13 12.41 1.37 16.45
C PHE A 13 11.44 0.30 16.98
N PHE A 14 11.57 -0.95 16.53
CA PHE A 14 10.73 -2.06 17.02
C PHE A 14 10.96 -2.36 18.50
N SER A 15 12.20 -2.26 19.00
CA SER A 15 12.49 -2.49 20.42
C SER A 15 11.90 -1.38 21.33
N ILE A 16 11.93 -0.13 20.89
CA ILE A 16 11.34 1.00 21.64
C ILE A 16 9.80 0.90 21.67
N VAL A 17 9.18 0.52 20.56
CA VAL A 17 7.71 0.35 20.47
C VAL A 17 7.24 -0.84 21.29
N ALA A 18 8.08 -1.85 21.51
CA ALA A 18 7.74 -3.04 22.30
C ALA A 18 7.49 -2.79 23.79
N GLU A 19 7.99 -1.70 24.35
CA GLU A 19 7.89 -1.40 25.81
C GLU A 19 6.69 -0.51 26.20
N ALA A 20 5.92 0.03 25.24
CA ALA A 20 4.78 0.90 25.54
C ALA A 20 3.60 0.10 26.12
N ASP A 21 3.34 0.25 27.42
CA ASP A 21 2.25 -0.40 28.16
C ASP A 21 0.95 0.37 27.90
N VAL A 22 0.11 -0.11 26.97
CA VAL A 22 -1.16 0.57 26.60
C VAL A 22 -2.34 -0.10 27.28
N LYS A 23 -3.07 0.65 28.14
CA LYS A 23 -4.32 0.20 28.74
C LYS A 23 -5.40 0.02 27.65
N LYS A 24 -6.20 -1.07 27.73
CA LYS A 24 -7.23 -1.47 26.77
C LYS A 24 -8.34 -0.41 26.54
N ASP A 25 -8.48 0.57 27.43
CA ASP A 25 -9.47 1.68 27.37
C ASP A 25 -8.82 3.03 27.07
N SER A 26 -7.57 3.07 26.64
CA SER A 26 -6.90 4.33 26.33
C SER A 26 -7.33 4.83 24.96
N LEU A 27 -7.56 6.14 24.85
CA LEU A 27 -7.75 6.82 23.58
C LEU A 27 -6.52 6.67 22.67
N PHE A 28 -5.38 6.34 23.25
CA PHE A 28 -4.13 6.07 22.57
C PHE A 28 -3.99 4.58 22.27
N ASN A 29 -3.72 4.25 21.01
CA ASN A 29 -3.43 2.90 20.55
C ASN A 29 -2.22 2.90 19.65
N TRP A 30 -1.53 1.77 19.58
CA TRP A 30 -0.49 1.54 18.60
C TRP A 30 -0.52 0.09 18.11
N SER A 31 0.02 -0.14 16.94
CA SER A 31 0.21 -1.48 16.39
C SER A 31 1.42 -1.52 15.49
N ALA A 32 2.02 -2.70 15.37
CA ALA A 32 3.07 -2.97 14.40
C ALA A 32 2.81 -4.30 13.71
N SER A 33 3.20 -4.41 12.45
CA SER A 33 3.11 -5.65 11.70
C SER A 33 4.30 -5.86 10.79
N ALA A 34 4.57 -7.13 10.48
CA ALA A 34 5.51 -7.54 9.44
C ALA A 34 4.82 -8.52 8.50
N THR A 35 5.03 -8.37 7.20
CA THR A 35 4.42 -9.19 6.15
C THR A 35 5.50 -9.71 5.20
N LEU A 36 5.47 -11.01 4.94
CA LEU A 36 6.20 -11.63 3.83
C LEU A 36 5.20 -11.94 2.72
N THR A 37 5.49 -11.53 1.51
CA THR A 37 4.66 -11.79 0.34
C THR A 37 5.49 -12.22 -0.86
N SER A 38 4.94 -13.11 -1.68
CA SER A 38 5.60 -13.54 -2.92
C SER A 38 5.67 -12.44 -3.98
N ASN A 39 4.72 -11.52 -3.95
CA ASN A 39 4.65 -10.37 -4.86
C ASN A 39 4.05 -9.17 -4.16
N TYR A 40 4.60 -7.99 -4.41
CA TYR A 40 3.98 -6.73 -4.04
C TYR A 40 3.16 -6.20 -5.21
N ILE A 41 1.85 -6.24 -5.05
CA ILE A 41 0.90 -5.74 -6.06
C ILE A 41 0.05 -4.64 -5.42
N TRP A 42 0.01 -3.49 -6.08
CA TRP A 42 -0.71 -2.33 -5.60
C TRP A 42 -1.76 -1.87 -6.62
N ARG A 43 -3.05 -1.99 -6.26
CA ARG A 43 -4.19 -1.59 -7.12
C ARG A 43 -4.14 -2.19 -8.53
N GLY A 44 -3.76 -3.45 -8.64
CA GLY A 44 -3.58 -4.15 -9.91
C GLY A 44 -2.23 -3.94 -10.59
N LEU A 45 -1.39 -3.02 -10.11
CA LEU A 45 -0.04 -2.81 -10.60
C LEU A 45 0.94 -3.73 -9.86
N TYR A 46 1.73 -4.47 -10.61
CA TYR A 46 2.86 -5.20 -10.05
C TYR A 46 3.98 -4.20 -9.71
N VAL A 47 4.40 -4.16 -8.46
CA VAL A 47 5.41 -3.22 -7.96
C VAL A 47 6.75 -3.91 -7.72
N ALA A 48 6.74 -5.08 -7.08
CA ALA A 48 7.94 -5.85 -6.81
C ALA A 48 7.61 -7.36 -6.70
N GLY A 49 8.63 -8.20 -6.83
CA GLY A 49 8.60 -9.63 -6.52
C GLY A 49 8.50 -9.90 -5.02
N PRO A 50 9.18 -10.95 -4.53
CA PRO A 50 9.18 -11.29 -3.12
C PRO A 50 9.57 -10.09 -2.26
N SER A 51 8.75 -9.81 -1.24
CA SER A 51 8.84 -8.58 -0.46
C SER A 51 8.68 -8.84 1.03
N LEU A 52 9.51 -8.13 1.81
CA LEU A 52 9.31 -7.93 3.23
C LEU A 52 8.73 -6.53 3.44
N GLN A 53 7.57 -6.47 4.05
CA GLN A 53 6.86 -5.22 4.36
C GLN A 53 6.72 -5.09 5.87
N ALA A 54 6.84 -3.89 6.38
CA ALA A 54 6.62 -3.61 7.79
C ALA A 54 5.74 -2.36 7.93
N ASP A 55 4.97 -2.33 9.00
CA ASP A 55 3.99 -1.30 9.29
C ASP A 55 4.02 -0.94 10.77
N ALA A 56 3.94 0.34 11.07
CA ALA A 56 3.77 0.82 12.43
C ALA A 56 2.76 1.98 12.43
N THR A 57 1.77 1.88 13.32
CA THR A 57 0.72 2.87 13.46
C THR A 57 0.61 3.32 14.91
N VAL A 58 0.46 4.62 15.11
CA VAL A 58 0.04 5.21 16.39
C VAL A 58 -1.25 5.97 16.16
N SER A 59 -2.17 5.92 17.12
CA SER A 59 -3.45 6.63 17.00
C SER A 59 -3.92 7.19 18.33
N TYR A 60 -4.64 8.31 18.26
CA TYR A 60 -5.26 8.99 19.40
C TYR A 60 -6.59 9.60 18.97
N ALA A 61 -7.67 9.18 19.62
CA ALA A 61 -9.02 9.73 19.41
C ALA A 61 -9.47 9.78 17.94
N GLY A 62 -9.05 8.80 17.13
CA GLY A 62 -9.35 8.72 15.70
C GLY A 62 -8.28 9.35 14.78
N LEU A 63 -7.45 10.25 15.27
CA LEU A 63 -6.26 10.68 14.55
C LEU A 63 -5.24 9.54 14.52
N PHE A 64 -4.51 9.37 13.42
CA PHE A 64 -3.44 8.39 13.34
C PHE A 64 -2.28 8.88 12.48
N ALA A 65 -1.11 8.37 12.83
CA ALA A 65 0.10 8.42 12.02
C ALA A 65 0.57 6.99 11.76
N ASN A 66 0.92 6.71 10.53
CA ASN A 66 1.41 5.41 10.11
C ASN A 66 2.70 5.57 9.32
N MET A 67 3.63 4.66 9.52
CA MET A 67 4.79 4.46 8.67
C MET A 67 4.75 3.03 8.15
N TRP A 68 4.78 2.91 6.84
CA TRP A 68 4.89 1.64 6.14
C TRP A 68 6.15 1.65 5.28
N TRP A 69 6.80 0.50 5.17
CA TRP A 69 7.95 0.34 4.29
C TRP A 69 8.01 -1.04 3.68
N ASN A 70 8.64 -1.10 2.53
CA ASN A 70 8.82 -2.29 1.74
C ASN A 70 10.27 -2.44 1.30
N VAL A 71 10.77 -3.66 1.35
CA VAL A 71 11.99 -4.08 0.66
C VAL A 71 11.63 -5.26 -0.21
N GLY A 72 11.55 -5.04 -1.51
CA GLY A 72 11.14 -6.04 -2.48
C GLY A 72 12.14 -6.22 -3.61
N ALA A 73 12.26 -7.44 -4.11
CA ALA A 73 13.01 -7.71 -5.32
C ALA A 73 12.29 -7.10 -6.53
N THR A 74 13.05 -6.47 -7.42
CA THR A 74 12.50 -5.85 -8.64
C THR A 74 12.20 -6.89 -9.72
N ASP A 75 12.83 -8.05 -9.64
CA ASP A 75 12.63 -9.18 -10.52
C ASP A 75 12.80 -10.52 -9.79
N TRP A 76 12.42 -11.61 -10.44
CA TRP A 76 12.53 -12.97 -9.89
C TRP A 76 13.98 -13.46 -9.71
N ALA A 77 14.94 -12.83 -10.35
CA ALA A 77 16.36 -13.16 -10.25
C ALA A 77 17.03 -12.44 -9.07
N PHE A 78 16.30 -11.62 -8.32
CA PHE A 78 16.82 -10.79 -7.23
C PHE A 78 17.96 -9.87 -7.68
N SER A 79 17.92 -9.42 -8.94
CA SER A 79 18.95 -8.54 -9.51
C SER A 79 18.94 -7.13 -8.92
N GLY A 80 17.85 -6.77 -8.24
CA GLY A 80 17.71 -5.49 -7.56
C GLY A 80 16.66 -5.51 -6.47
N PHE A 81 16.61 -4.44 -5.67
CA PHE A 81 15.61 -4.21 -4.65
C PHE A 81 14.94 -2.86 -4.89
N ASN A 82 13.63 -2.81 -4.68
CA ASN A 82 12.84 -1.60 -4.75
C ASN A 82 12.35 -1.22 -3.35
N PRO A 83 13.15 -0.48 -2.57
CA PRO A 83 12.73 -0.01 -1.27
C PRO A 83 11.74 1.16 -1.43
N GLU A 84 10.72 1.14 -0.57
CA GLU A 84 9.68 2.16 -0.49
C GLU A 84 9.42 2.50 0.98
N VAL A 85 9.16 3.76 1.27
CA VAL A 85 8.75 4.24 2.59
C VAL A 85 7.55 5.17 2.40
N ASP A 86 6.45 4.85 3.07
CA ASP A 86 5.24 5.66 3.08
C ASP A 86 4.99 6.21 4.47
N ILE A 87 4.72 7.51 4.56
CA ILE A 87 4.25 8.17 5.77
C ILE A 87 2.82 8.62 5.54
N THR A 88 1.93 8.19 6.43
CA THR A 88 0.51 8.51 6.37
C THR A 88 0.08 9.27 7.62
N LEU A 89 -0.71 10.31 7.42
CA LEU A 89 -1.44 10.99 8.47
C LEU A 89 -2.93 10.95 8.15
N GLY A 90 -3.77 10.68 9.14
CA GLY A 90 -5.20 10.54 8.86
C GLY A 90 -6.07 10.63 10.09
N TYR A 91 -7.36 10.60 9.81
CA TYR A 91 -8.43 10.52 10.81
C TYR A 91 -9.43 9.44 10.39
N SER A 92 -9.82 8.60 11.35
CA SER A 92 -10.77 7.51 11.11
C SER A 92 -11.82 7.49 12.23
N ARG A 93 -13.09 7.57 11.84
CA ARG A 93 -14.23 7.49 12.78
C ARG A 93 -15.51 7.12 12.03
N TRP A 94 -16.40 6.34 12.69
CA TRP A 94 -17.70 5.95 12.15
C TRP A 94 -17.67 5.35 10.73
N GLY A 95 -16.68 4.52 10.46
CA GLY A 95 -16.48 3.91 9.13
C GLY A 95 -15.86 4.82 8.09
N LEU A 96 -15.77 6.13 8.32
CA LEU A 96 -15.09 7.09 7.45
C LEU A 96 -13.62 7.19 7.81
N THR A 97 -12.75 7.12 6.82
CA THR A 97 -11.32 7.42 6.95
C THR A 97 -10.92 8.44 5.91
N VAL A 98 -10.25 9.50 6.35
CA VAL A 98 -9.61 10.50 5.47
C VAL A 98 -8.14 10.51 5.80
N LEU A 99 -7.28 10.38 4.82
CA LEU A 99 -5.85 10.36 5.04
C LEU A 99 -5.07 11.03 3.91
N TYR A 100 -3.90 11.46 4.24
CA TYR A 100 -2.86 11.88 3.32
C TYR A 100 -1.65 10.95 3.45
N MET A 101 -1.14 10.47 2.31
CA MET A 101 0.00 9.56 2.23
C MET A 101 1.11 10.20 1.39
N HIS A 102 2.29 10.22 1.96
CA HIS A 102 3.53 10.59 1.30
C HIS A 102 4.33 9.31 1.01
N MET A 103 4.41 8.93 -0.25
CA MET A 103 5.12 7.74 -0.73
C MET A 103 6.50 8.15 -1.23
N PHE A 104 7.52 7.40 -0.84
CA PHE A 104 8.89 7.62 -1.26
C PHE A 104 9.56 6.33 -1.73
N TYR A 105 9.92 6.33 -2.99
CA TYR A 105 10.73 5.30 -3.63
C TYR A 105 12.19 5.77 -3.70
N PHE A 106 13.16 4.91 -3.39
CA PHE A 106 14.58 5.23 -3.48
C PHE A 106 15.07 5.20 -4.95
N ASP A 107 14.45 6.01 -5.77
CA ASP A 107 14.66 6.12 -7.22
C ASP A 107 15.48 7.37 -7.55
N LYS A 108 15.74 7.59 -8.84
CA LYS A 108 16.48 8.74 -9.36
C LYS A 108 15.60 9.61 -10.26
N TYR A 109 15.93 10.90 -10.33
CA TYR A 109 15.37 11.80 -11.34
C TYR A 109 15.88 11.45 -12.74
N SER A 110 15.33 12.12 -13.76
CA SER A 110 15.70 11.91 -15.16
C SER A 110 17.16 12.23 -15.47
N ASP A 111 17.79 13.09 -14.69
CA ASP A 111 19.21 13.46 -14.75
C ASP A 111 20.15 12.50 -14.02
N GLY A 112 19.61 11.41 -13.44
CA GLY A 112 20.35 10.41 -12.68
C GLY A 112 20.65 10.78 -11.23
N THR A 113 20.24 11.97 -10.76
CA THR A 113 20.44 12.36 -9.36
C THR A 113 19.45 11.62 -8.45
N PRO A 114 19.83 11.30 -7.18
CA PRO A 114 18.92 10.66 -6.22
C PRO A 114 17.72 11.53 -5.91
N SER A 115 16.55 10.92 -5.84
CA SER A 115 15.32 11.60 -5.43
C SER A 115 15.40 12.12 -4.00
N ARG A 116 14.74 13.24 -3.76
CA ARG A 116 14.64 13.86 -2.44
C ARG A 116 13.31 13.53 -1.80
N PHE A 117 13.32 13.19 -0.52
CA PHE A 117 12.11 12.83 0.23
C PHE A 117 11.04 13.93 0.21
N PHE A 118 11.42 15.19 0.42
CA PHE A 118 10.52 16.35 0.45
C PHE A 118 10.51 17.12 -0.88
N ASP A 119 10.39 16.40 -2.00
CA ASP A 119 10.21 17.06 -3.30
C ASP A 119 8.75 17.05 -3.74
N PHE A 120 8.07 18.16 -3.55
CA PHE A 120 6.65 18.34 -3.88
C PHE A 120 6.38 18.79 -5.32
N ARG A 121 7.42 18.91 -6.13
CA ARG A 121 7.28 19.28 -7.54
C ARG A 121 6.70 18.14 -8.35
N ASN A 122 6.15 18.45 -9.52
CA ASN A 122 5.70 17.46 -10.47
C ASN A 122 6.89 16.94 -11.30
N HIS A 123 6.98 15.62 -11.48
CA HIS A 123 8.07 14.95 -12.17
C HIS A 123 7.54 13.84 -13.08
N LEU A 124 8.27 13.57 -14.19
CA LEU A 124 8.09 12.34 -14.97
C LEU A 124 8.75 11.15 -14.28
N LYS A 125 9.91 11.38 -13.66
CA LYS A 125 10.67 10.39 -12.89
C LYS A 125 11.05 10.99 -11.55
N GLY A 126 11.21 10.15 -10.56
CA GLY A 126 11.57 10.53 -9.20
C GLY A 126 10.90 9.63 -8.18
N GLY A 127 11.35 9.70 -6.94
CA GLY A 127 10.90 8.81 -5.88
C GLY A 127 9.68 9.28 -5.10
N THR A 128 9.28 10.54 -5.24
CA THR A 128 8.28 11.13 -4.35
C THR A 128 6.91 11.18 -4.99
N THR A 129 5.87 10.82 -4.24
CA THR A 129 4.46 10.98 -4.64
C THR A 129 3.58 11.24 -3.42
N GLY A 130 2.63 12.14 -3.53
CA GLY A 130 1.62 12.39 -2.51
C GLY A 130 0.21 12.04 -2.97
N GLU A 131 -0.58 11.46 -2.06
CA GLU A 131 -1.93 11.00 -2.36
C GLU A 131 -2.89 11.31 -1.21
N TRP A 132 -4.05 11.86 -1.54
CA TRP A 132 -5.20 11.90 -0.65
C TRP A 132 -6.04 10.65 -0.84
N ARG A 133 -6.58 10.11 0.26
CA ARG A 133 -7.56 9.01 0.26
C ARG A 133 -8.74 9.36 1.14
N ILE A 134 -9.92 8.99 0.65
CA ILE A 134 -11.15 8.97 1.42
C ILE A 134 -11.72 7.56 1.26
N SER A 135 -12.01 6.89 2.36
CA SER A 135 -12.68 5.60 2.32
C SER A 135 -13.81 5.54 3.34
N TYR A 136 -14.81 4.74 3.01
CA TYR A 136 -15.96 4.52 3.88
C TYR A 136 -16.32 3.03 3.89
N ARG A 137 -16.53 2.48 5.09
CA ARG A 137 -17.08 1.15 5.33
C ARG A 137 -18.46 1.31 5.96
N VAL A 138 -19.46 0.70 5.33
CA VAL A 138 -20.88 0.88 5.72
C VAL A 138 -21.12 0.39 7.14
N SER A 139 -20.79 -0.88 7.42
CA SER A 139 -20.90 -1.48 8.78
C SER A 139 -20.27 -2.87 8.80
N ASP A 140 -20.22 -3.49 9.98
CA ASP A 140 -19.80 -4.90 10.10
C ASP A 140 -20.85 -5.87 9.58
N ARG A 141 -22.14 -5.49 9.61
CA ARG A 141 -23.24 -6.31 9.05
C ARG A 141 -23.29 -6.23 7.53
N ILE A 142 -22.94 -5.09 6.96
CA ILE A 142 -22.85 -4.86 5.52
C ILE A 142 -21.40 -4.42 5.26
N PRO A 143 -20.48 -5.38 5.10
CA PRO A 143 -19.04 -5.09 4.97
C PRO A 143 -18.68 -4.59 3.56
N LEU A 144 -19.51 -3.69 3.04
CA LEU A 144 -19.30 -2.94 1.81
C LEU A 144 -18.40 -1.75 2.11
N SER A 145 -17.41 -1.54 1.28
CA SER A 145 -16.49 -0.40 1.37
C SER A 145 -16.32 0.29 0.03
N CYS A 146 -16.09 1.58 0.08
CA CYS A 146 -15.60 2.32 -1.08
C CYS A 146 -14.36 3.13 -0.70
N LEU A 147 -13.50 3.38 -1.68
CA LEU A 147 -12.29 4.17 -1.55
C LEU A 147 -12.17 5.07 -2.78
N VAL A 148 -11.80 6.32 -2.56
CA VAL A 148 -11.36 7.25 -3.59
C VAL A 148 -9.97 7.75 -3.21
N ALA A 149 -9.04 7.68 -4.14
CA ALA A 149 -7.68 8.16 -3.96
C ALA A 149 -7.29 9.05 -5.14
N MET A 150 -6.55 10.14 -4.85
CA MET A 150 -6.09 11.07 -5.87
C MET A 150 -4.64 11.49 -5.57
N ARG A 151 -3.75 11.33 -6.54
CA ARG A 151 -2.39 11.85 -6.46
C ARG A 151 -2.38 13.36 -6.64
N THR A 152 -1.56 14.05 -5.85
CA THR A 152 -1.55 15.52 -5.81
C THR A 152 -0.21 16.15 -6.17
N PHE A 153 0.89 15.43 -6.00
CA PHE A 153 2.22 15.87 -6.40
C PHE A 153 3.18 14.71 -6.69
N GLY A 154 4.39 15.03 -7.13
CA GLY A 154 5.46 14.09 -7.37
C GLY A 154 5.37 13.41 -8.73
N ARG A 155 5.70 12.12 -8.80
CA ARG A 155 5.69 11.32 -10.01
C ARG A 155 4.28 10.95 -10.46
N ASP A 156 3.54 11.94 -10.93
CA ASP A 156 2.19 11.78 -11.45
C ASP A 156 1.94 12.74 -12.61
N GLY A 157 2.77 12.68 -13.64
CA GLY A 157 2.69 13.55 -14.79
C GLY A 157 2.93 12.86 -16.09
N TYR A 158 2.52 13.50 -17.15
CA TYR A 158 2.74 13.11 -18.52
C TYR A 158 3.10 14.33 -19.37
N GLU A 159 3.79 14.10 -20.47
CA GLU A 159 4.24 15.17 -21.36
C GLU A 159 3.25 15.41 -22.48
N VAL A 160 2.94 16.69 -22.76
CA VAL A 160 2.14 17.11 -23.90
C VAL A 160 2.84 18.31 -24.55
N ASN A 161 3.24 18.17 -25.80
CA ASN A 161 3.93 19.21 -26.57
C ASN A 161 5.14 19.80 -25.81
N GLY A 162 6.00 18.93 -25.24
CA GLY A 162 7.18 19.32 -24.47
C GLY A 162 6.89 19.94 -23.11
N LYS A 163 5.65 19.96 -22.67
CA LYS A 163 5.27 20.50 -21.35
C LYS A 163 4.77 19.39 -20.44
N LEU A 164 5.32 19.36 -19.23
CA LEU A 164 4.87 18.43 -18.18
C LEU A 164 3.50 18.87 -17.65
N LYS A 165 2.53 17.96 -17.74
CA LYS A 165 1.20 18.10 -17.14
C LYS A 165 1.03 17.12 -15.99
N ARG A 166 0.38 17.56 -14.92
CA ARG A 166 -0.04 16.71 -13.80
C ARG A 166 -1.29 15.93 -14.20
N ALA A 167 -1.33 14.63 -13.89
CA ALA A 167 -2.47 13.78 -14.23
C ALA A 167 -3.58 13.84 -13.18
N TYR A 168 -3.23 14.08 -11.89
CA TYR A 168 -4.14 13.89 -10.76
C TYR A 168 -4.75 12.49 -10.79
N SER A 169 -3.88 11.48 -10.95
CA SER A 169 -4.28 10.10 -11.09
C SER A 169 -5.25 9.69 -10.00
N THR A 170 -6.49 9.44 -10.40
CA THR A 170 -7.60 9.11 -9.50
C THR A 170 -7.91 7.64 -9.60
N TYR A 171 -8.12 7.00 -8.44
CA TYR A 171 -8.51 5.60 -8.30
C TYR A 171 -9.75 5.51 -7.43
N ILE A 172 -10.71 4.71 -7.86
CA ILE A 172 -11.94 4.43 -7.12
C ILE A 172 -12.03 2.92 -6.96
N GLU A 173 -12.33 2.44 -5.74
CA GLU A 173 -12.48 1.03 -5.45
C GLU A 173 -13.77 0.76 -4.68
N LEU A 174 -14.46 -0.30 -5.07
CA LEU A 174 -15.52 -0.92 -4.31
C LEU A 174 -15.03 -2.26 -3.77
N GLY A 175 -15.36 -2.52 -2.52
CA GLY A 175 -14.95 -3.73 -1.84
C GLY A 175 -16.08 -4.36 -1.02
N TYR A 176 -16.07 -5.68 -0.96
CA TYR A 176 -16.94 -6.44 -0.08
C TYR A 176 -16.16 -7.57 0.59
N ASP A 177 -16.34 -7.73 1.91
CA ASP A 177 -15.64 -8.74 2.72
C ASP A 177 -16.66 -9.81 3.14
N PHE A 178 -16.50 -11.04 2.65
CA PHE A 178 -17.32 -12.19 3.01
C PHE A 178 -16.70 -12.89 4.21
N ASP A 179 -17.41 -12.96 5.32
CA ASP A 179 -17.05 -13.84 6.44
C ASP A 179 -17.44 -15.28 6.07
N LEU A 180 -16.46 -16.16 5.97
CA LEU A 180 -16.65 -17.58 5.64
C LEU A 180 -16.68 -18.48 6.91
N GLY A 181 -16.65 -17.87 8.09
CA GLY A 181 -16.55 -18.61 9.36
C GLY A 181 -15.14 -19.10 9.69
N GLU A 182 -14.94 -19.58 10.90
CA GLU A 182 -13.67 -20.15 11.39
C GLU A 182 -12.43 -19.27 11.12
N ASN A 183 -12.59 -17.95 11.20
CA ASN A 183 -11.55 -16.96 10.90
C ASN A 183 -11.06 -16.94 9.42
N TRP A 184 -11.87 -17.47 8.51
CA TRP A 184 -11.68 -17.28 7.08
C TRP A 184 -12.45 -16.05 6.59
N MET A 185 -11.83 -15.27 5.73
CA MET A 185 -12.43 -14.10 5.10
C MET A 185 -12.04 -14.04 3.62
N LEU A 186 -13.02 -13.85 2.75
CA LEU A 186 -12.81 -13.59 1.33
C LEU A 186 -13.10 -12.12 1.05
N ALA A 187 -12.11 -11.37 0.62
CA ALA A 187 -12.25 -9.97 0.21
C ALA A 187 -12.33 -9.89 -1.33
N ALA A 188 -13.43 -9.32 -1.84
CA ALA A 188 -13.59 -9.02 -3.25
C ALA A 188 -13.42 -7.51 -3.49
N ARG A 189 -12.69 -7.13 -4.55
CA ARG A 189 -12.39 -5.73 -4.87
C ARG A 189 -12.53 -5.49 -6.38
N VAL A 190 -13.12 -4.35 -6.73
CA VAL A 190 -13.12 -3.83 -8.10
C VAL A 190 -12.62 -2.40 -8.06
N GLY A 191 -11.59 -2.10 -8.84
CA GLY A 191 -10.97 -0.80 -8.94
C GLY A 191 -11.02 -0.22 -10.34
N VAL A 192 -11.30 1.07 -10.43
CA VAL A 192 -11.37 1.80 -11.69
C VAL A 192 -10.59 3.11 -11.61
N THR A 193 -10.18 3.61 -12.76
CA THR A 193 -9.74 5.01 -12.92
C THR A 193 -10.72 5.72 -13.84
N PRO A 194 -11.26 6.91 -13.46
CA PRO A 194 -12.26 7.62 -14.27
C PRO A 194 -11.66 8.45 -15.40
N ALA A 195 -10.32 8.66 -15.39
CA ALA A 195 -9.63 9.54 -16.31
C ALA A 195 -8.21 9.06 -16.58
N LYS A 196 -7.48 9.79 -17.42
CA LYS A 196 -6.04 9.58 -17.64
C LYS A 196 -5.30 9.51 -16.32
N SER A 197 -4.55 8.43 -16.12
CA SER A 197 -3.88 8.17 -14.86
C SER A 197 -2.67 7.28 -15.05
N LEU A 198 -1.85 7.18 -14.01
CA LEU A 198 -0.75 6.22 -13.98
C LEU A 198 -1.24 4.77 -14.19
N TYR A 199 -2.46 4.43 -13.76
CA TYR A 199 -3.03 3.07 -13.88
C TYR A 199 -3.32 2.67 -15.33
N THR A 200 -3.49 3.65 -16.20
CA THR A 200 -3.66 3.45 -17.65
C THR A 200 -2.45 3.91 -18.45
N GLY A 201 -1.37 4.23 -17.74
CA GLY A 201 -0.20 4.82 -18.33
C GLY A 201 -0.46 6.14 -19.00
N TYR A 202 -1.32 6.92 -18.41
CA TYR A 202 -1.73 8.23 -18.90
C TYR A 202 -2.42 8.20 -20.27
N ARG A 203 -3.06 7.06 -20.61
CA ARG A 203 -3.84 6.87 -21.84
C ARG A 203 -5.26 6.48 -21.51
N GLY A 204 -6.20 6.79 -22.44
CA GLY A 204 -7.61 6.54 -22.22
C GLY A 204 -8.20 7.42 -21.12
N ASP A 205 -9.51 7.38 -20.96
CA ASP A 205 -10.23 8.19 -19.98
C ASP A 205 -10.73 7.34 -18.82
N PHE A 206 -11.46 6.26 -19.10
CA PHE A 206 -11.98 5.33 -18.09
C PHE A 206 -11.38 3.94 -18.28
N ALA A 207 -11.02 3.29 -17.16
CA ALA A 207 -10.59 1.89 -17.20
C ALA A 207 -10.90 1.14 -15.90
N VAL A 208 -11.24 -0.14 -16.02
CA VAL A 208 -11.22 -1.09 -14.91
C VAL A 208 -9.77 -1.56 -14.74
N THR A 209 -9.17 -1.22 -13.60
CA THR A 209 -7.74 -1.46 -13.35
C THR A 209 -7.49 -2.62 -12.39
N LEU A 210 -8.53 -3.05 -11.68
CA LEU A 210 -8.45 -4.14 -10.72
C LEU A 210 -9.77 -4.91 -10.67
N VAL A 211 -9.69 -6.23 -10.75
CA VAL A 211 -10.68 -7.17 -10.23
C VAL A 211 -9.91 -8.18 -9.37
N GLY A 212 -10.15 -8.19 -8.06
CA GLY A 212 -9.33 -8.95 -7.12
C GLY A 212 -10.16 -9.76 -6.13
N LEU A 213 -9.63 -10.94 -5.78
CA LEU A 213 -10.12 -11.79 -4.71
C LEU A 213 -8.95 -12.13 -3.78
N LYS A 214 -9.10 -11.83 -2.49
CA LYS A 214 -8.11 -12.15 -1.47
C LYS A 214 -8.73 -13.04 -0.40
N LEU A 215 -8.26 -14.28 -0.31
CA LEU A 215 -8.61 -15.19 0.76
C LEU A 215 -7.63 -15.00 1.92
N ASN A 216 -8.15 -14.85 3.12
CA ASN A 216 -7.38 -14.66 4.34
C ASN A 216 -7.76 -15.73 5.37
N LYS A 217 -6.77 -16.25 6.10
CA LYS A 217 -6.95 -17.06 7.31
C LYS A 217 -6.24 -16.37 8.46
N ASN A 218 -6.96 -16.14 9.55
CA ASN A 218 -6.45 -15.46 10.73
C ASN A 218 -6.30 -16.45 11.91
N TRP A 219 -5.26 -16.28 12.70
CA TRP A 219 -5.04 -16.95 13.97
C TRP A 219 -4.72 -15.94 15.04
N VAL A 220 -5.28 -16.13 16.20
CA VAL A 220 -4.94 -15.38 17.42
C VAL A 220 -3.90 -16.18 18.17
N LEU A 221 -2.73 -15.59 18.42
CA LEU A 221 -1.62 -16.22 19.11
C LEU A 221 -1.58 -15.69 20.54
N GLY A 222 -1.85 -16.56 21.51
CA GLY A 222 -1.90 -16.25 22.91
C GLY A 222 -3.30 -16.48 23.53
N ASN A 223 -3.35 -16.67 24.84
CA ASN A 223 -4.61 -16.80 25.56
C ASN A 223 -5.20 -15.41 25.77
N ASP A 224 -6.42 -15.20 25.31
CA ASP A 224 -7.21 -13.99 25.62
C ASP A 224 -7.68 -14.06 27.08
N THR A 225 -6.72 -14.06 28.01
CA THR A 225 -7.00 -13.91 29.44
C THR A 225 -7.07 -12.43 29.75
N LYS A 226 -7.90 -12.03 30.75
CA LYS A 226 -8.07 -10.63 31.18
C LYS A 226 -6.75 -9.90 31.49
N ASP A 227 -5.66 -10.66 31.67
CA ASP A 227 -4.31 -10.17 32.00
C ASP A 227 -3.35 -10.25 30.79
N ALA A 228 -3.76 -10.78 29.63
CA ALA A 228 -2.91 -10.82 28.43
C ALA A 228 -2.79 -9.42 27.83
N LYS A 229 -1.73 -8.74 28.16
CA LYS A 229 -1.46 -7.34 27.74
C LYS A 229 -1.33 -7.18 26.22
N ARG A 230 -1.04 -8.26 25.46
CA ARG A 230 -0.90 -8.27 24.00
C ARG A 230 -1.23 -9.63 23.42
N VAL A 231 -2.05 -9.62 22.38
CA VAL A 231 -2.39 -10.81 21.61
C VAL A 231 -1.83 -10.63 20.21
N GLY A 232 -0.86 -11.46 19.84
CA GLY A 232 -0.34 -11.50 18.48
C GLY A 232 -1.39 -12.08 17.51
N ARG A 233 -1.41 -11.58 16.29
CA ARG A 233 -2.28 -12.10 15.21
C ARG A 233 -1.44 -12.51 14.04
N LEU A 234 -1.60 -13.75 13.62
CA LEU A 234 -1.01 -14.27 12.40
C LEU A 234 -2.10 -14.29 11.31
N ASN A 235 -1.77 -13.81 10.13
CA ASN A 235 -2.63 -13.90 8.95
C ASN A 235 -1.84 -14.58 7.83
N ALA A 236 -2.44 -15.56 7.16
CA ALA A 236 -1.98 -16.06 5.88
C ALA A 236 -2.97 -15.66 4.80
N PHE A 237 -2.49 -15.34 3.60
CA PHE A 237 -3.36 -14.93 2.51
C PHE A 237 -2.92 -15.47 1.15
N ALA A 238 -3.92 -15.62 0.28
CA ALA A 238 -3.75 -15.80 -1.15
C ALA A 238 -4.58 -14.74 -1.89
N HIS A 239 -3.98 -14.03 -2.81
CA HIS A 239 -4.59 -12.92 -3.53
C HIS A 239 -4.45 -13.13 -5.02
N VAL A 240 -5.57 -13.22 -5.73
CA VAL A 240 -5.65 -13.29 -7.19
C VAL A 240 -6.17 -11.96 -7.68
N MET A 241 -5.46 -11.35 -8.64
CA MET A 241 -5.82 -10.06 -9.21
C MET A 241 -5.78 -10.13 -10.73
N LEU A 242 -6.84 -9.66 -11.35
CA LEU A 242 -6.94 -9.41 -12.77
C LEU A 242 -6.84 -7.90 -13.01
N GLN A 243 -5.97 -7.49 -13.93
CA GLN A 243 -5.91 -6.14 -14.47
C GLN A 243 -6.50 -6.14 -15.87
N PRO A 244 -7.78 -5.77 -16.05
CA PRO A 244 -8.45 -5.82 -17.36
C PRO A 244 -7.86 -4.84 -18.37
N TRP A 245 -7.31 -3.72 -17.89
CA TRP A 245 -6.66 -2.74 -18.75
C TRP A 245 -5.27 -3.24 -19.17
N ASP A 246 -5.07 -3.36 -20.48
CA ASP A 246 -3.79 -3.80 -21.05
C ASP A 246 -2.82 -2.61 -21.21
N VAL A 247 -2.01 -2.40 -20.20
CA VAL A 247 -1.00 -1.34 -20.21
C VAL A 247 0.07 -1.57 -21.28
N ASN A 248 0.33 -2.85 -21.66
CA ASN A 248 1.40 -3.23 -22.61
C ASN A 248 1.07 -2.94 -24.07
N LYS A 249 -0.17 -3.03 -24.49
CA LYS A 249 -0.54 -2.75 -25.89
C LYS A 249 -0.17 -1.34 -26.34
N ASN A 250 0.26 -0.53 -25.42
CA ASN A 250 0.40 0.90 -25.63
C ASN A 250 1.84 1.43 -25.46
N ASN A 251 2.88 0.58 -25.50
CA ASN A 251 4.29 0.99 -25.39
C ASN A 251 4.55 1.94 -24.21
N LEU A 252 4.10 1.56 -23.05
CA LEU A 252 4.24 2.40 -21.89
C LEU A 252 5.58 2.14 -21.22
N ILE A 253 6.47 3.08 -21.32
CA ILE A 253 7.64 3.19 -20.45
C ILE A 253 7.15 3.79 -19.13
N LEU A 254 6.50 2.97 -18.30
CA LEU A 254 6.42 3.30 -16.89
C LEU A 254 7.77 2.92 -16.27
N PRO A 255 8.37 3.77 -15.45
CA PRO A 255 9.65 3.45 -14.80
C PRO A 255 9.53 2.40 -13.69
N ILE A 256 8.39 1.75 -13.54
CA ILE A 256 8.14 0.69 -12.57
C ILE A 256 8.15 -0.63 -13.35
N THR A 257 9.28 -1.31 -13.38
CA THR A 257 9.58 -2.68 -13.82
C THR A 257 8.82 -3.29 -15.01
N GLU A 258 9.49 -4.12 -15.79
CA GLU A 258 8.99 -4.84 -16.98
C GLU A 258 7.79 -5.77 -16.74
N ALA A 259 7.45 -6.06 -15.48
CA ALA A 259 6.36 -6.94 -15.08
C ALA A 259 4.95 -6.29 -15.08
N GLN A 260 4.84 -5.02 -15.42
CA GLN A 260 3.56 -4.26 -15.37
C GLN A 260 2.50 -4.68 -16.40
N GLY A 261 2.83 -5.60 -17.28
CA GLY A 261 1.90 -6.11 -18.25
C GLY A 261 1.17 -7.39 -17.86
N GLN A 262 1.28 -7.85 -16.64
CA GLN A 262 0.60 -9.05 -16.20
C GLN A 262 -0.90 -8.79 -16.03
N LYS A 263 -1.72 -9.35 -16.93
CA LYS A 263 -3.18 -9.30 -16.80
C LYS A 263 -3.69 -10.05 -15.57
N LEU A 264 -3.00 -11.12 -15.18
CA LEU A 264 -3.32 -11.94 -14.02
C LEU A 264 -2.11 -11.99 -13.11
N SER A 265 -2.29 -11.64 -11.86
CA SER A 265 -1.27 -11.69 -10.82
C SER A 265 -1.74 -12.50 -9.64
N LEU A 266 -0.81 -13.25 -9.05
CA LEU A 266 -1.01 -14.01 -7.83
C LEU A 266 -0.03 -13.55 -6.77
N ALA A 267 -0.49 -13.31 -5.56
CA ALA A 267 0.36 -13.11 -4.40
C ALA A 267 -0.09 -14.03 -3.26
N VAL A 268 0.87 -14.67 -2.61
CA VAL A 268 0.67 -15.41 -1.37
C VAL A 268 1.60 -14.83 -0.31
N GLY A 269 1.15 -14.87 0.93
CA GLY A 269 1.98 -14.29 2.00
C GLY A 269 1.43 -14.56 3.38
N CYS A 270 2.19 -14.12 4.35
CA CYS A 270 1.78 -14.13 5.76
C CYS A 270 2.18 -12.83 6.43
N SER A 271 1.40 -12.41 7.41
CA SER A 271 1.70 -11.26 8.24
C SER A 271 1.50 -11.58 9.71
N TYR A 272 2.37 -11.00 10.54
CA TYR A 272 2.25 -11.02 11.99
C TYR A 272 2.02 -9.60 12.49
N LYS A 273 1.04 -9.42 13.36
CA LYS A 273 0.65 -8.13 13.95
C LYS A 273 0.59 -8.24 15.47
N ILE A 274 1.10 -7.21 16.15
CA ILE A 274 0.99 -6.98 17.60
C ILE A 274 0.28 -5.66 17.89
#